data_e883b41f48b9b6f13e8d2381d695d4be
#
_entry.id   e883b41f48b9b6f13e8d2381d695d4be
#
_cell.length_a   1.000
_cell.length_b   1.000
_cell.length_c   1.000
_cell.angle_alpha   90.00
_cell.angle_beta   90.00
_cell.angle_gamma   90.00
#
_symmetry.space_group_name_H-M   'P 1'
#
loop_
_entity.id
_entity.type
_entity.pdbx_description
1 polymer ?
#
loop_
_entity_poly.entity_id
_entity_poly.type
_entity_poly.pdbx_seq_one_letter_code
_entity_poly.pdbx_strand_id
1 'polypeptide(L)'
;TAFLPIFAQLPKPSPDQLKAQVKSGQMIYASAGITTAQEGATHLHDLIILQNAADAGDLFIDVVSYPFITEIDSVMSRYTTSDFGQYKNRLKLGGIKITIDGSPQGRTAFFTSPYLTGGPEGQKNWTGEPTFSQATANDMLKKVYDLGLQCTFHANGDAAIDMCIKAHEYASGGDFTKDRRTTVIHSQFVRPDQLDTYVKEKILASFYTEHTFFFADAHIRNRGEAQASFLSPMKTALAK
;
A
#
# COMPACT_ATOMS: atom_id res chain seq x y z
N THR A 1 -10.26 -12.66 -2.27
CA THR A 1 -9.66 -12.61 -3.37
C THR A 1 -9.58 -13.92 -4.12
N ALA A 2 -10.31 -13.95 -5.23
CA ALA A 2 -10.55 -15.16 -6.01
C ALA A 2 -9.27 -15.82 -6.58
N PHE A 3 -8.16 -15.06 -6.66
CA PHE A 3 -6.90 -15.58 -7.20
C PHE A 3 -6.08 -16.43 -6.23
N LEU A 4 -6.18 -16.22 -4.92
CA LEU A 4 -5.35 -16.93 -3.95
C LEU A 4 -5.44 -18.48 -4.04
N PRO A 5 -6.65 -19.08 -4.18
CA PRO A 5 -6.76 -20.52 -4.38
C PRO A 5 -6.12 -21.01 -5.68
N ILE A 6 -6.11 -20.17 -6.73
CA ILE A 6 -5.50 -20.50 -8.02
C ILE A 6 -3.98 -20.48 -7.88
N PHE A 7 -3.41 -19.42 -7.29
CA PHE A 7 -1.97 -19.32 -7.06
C PHE A 7 -1.43 -20.45 -6.19
N ALA A 8 -2.20 -20.91 -5.19
CA ALA A 8 -1.81 -22.02 -4.34
C ALA A 8 -1.68 -23.38 -5.10
N GLN A 9 -2.32 -23.50 -6.27
CA GLN A 9 -2.27 -24.69 -7.11
C GLN A 9 -1.18 -24.63 -8.19
N LEU A 10 -0.55 -23.46 -8.41
CA LEU A 10 0.50 -23.33 -9.41
C LEU A 10 1.77 -24.08 -8.97
N PRO A 11 2.51 -24.69 -9.90
CA PRO A 11 3.81 -25.27 -9.60
C PRO A 11 4.74 -24.21 -8.99
N LYS A 12 5.43 -24.61 -7.92
CA LYS A 12 6.44 -23.72 -7.32
C LYS A 12 7.64 -23.61 -8.28
N PRO A 13 8.09 -22.38 -8.60
CA PRO A 13 9.24 -22.21 -9.48
C PRO A 13 10.53 -22.71 -8.81
N SER A 14 11.44 -23.23 -9.61
CA SER A 14 12.79 -23.59 -9.15
C SER A 14 13.63 -22.33 -8.80
N PRO A 15 14.74 -22.45 -8.05
CA PRO A 15 15.62 -21.33 -7.78
C PRO A 15 16.09 -20.58 -9.04
N ASP A 16 16.43 -21.32 -10.11
CA ASP A 16 16.84 -20.71 -11.39
C ASP A 16 15.69 -19.96 -12.07
N GLN A 17 14.46 -20.49 -11.97
CA GLN A 17 13.28 -19.79 -12.46
C GLN A 17 12.99 -18.53 -11.66
N LEU A 18 13.14 -18.57 -10.33
CA LEU A 18 13.00 -17.36 -9.49
C LEU A 18 14.04 -16.29 -9.86
N LYS A 19 15.29 -16.68 -10.04
CA LYS A 19 16.35 -15.79 -10.51
C LYS A 19 16.02 -15.17 -11.87
N ALA A 20 15.53 -15.99 -12.82
CA ALA A 20 15.11 -15.50 -14.13
C ALA A 20 13.92 -14.53 -14.04
N GLN A 21 12.96 -14.80 -13.15
CA GLN A 21 11.81 -13.91 -12.91
C GLN A 21 12.25 -12.55 -12.32
N VAL A 22 13.14 -12.53 -11.32
CA VAL A 22 13.69 -11.30 -10.76
C VAL A 22 14.40 -10.48 -11.84
N LYS A 23 15.20 -11.12 -12.70
CA LYS A 23 15.86 -10.46 -13.81
C LYS A 23 14.85 -9.90 -14.82
N SER A 24 13.85 -10.68 -15.21
CA SER A 24 12.83 -10.27 -16.18
C SER A 24 11.99 -9.10 -15.66
N GLY A 25 11.60 -9.12 -14.38
CA GLY A 25 10.90 -8.01 -13.75
C GLY A 25 11.71 -6.71 -13.80
N GLN A 26 12.98 -6.77 -13.44
CA GLN A 26 13.87 -5.61 -13.52
C GLN A 26 14.02 -5.07 -14.96
N MET A 27 14.11 -5.97 -15.96
CA MET A 27 14.20 -5.57 -17.37
C MET A 27 12.96 -4.80 -17.83
N ILE A 28 11.76 -5.17 -17.36
CA ILE A 28 10.53 -4.44 -17.67
C ILE A 28 10.61 -3.00 -17.13
N TYR A 29 10.99 -2.82 -15.87
CA TYR A 29 11.17 -1.49 -15.28
C TYR A 29 12.25 -0.68 -16.01
N ALA A 30 13.41 -1.28 -16.23
CA ALA A 30 14.54 -0.62 -16.89
C ALA A 30 14.22 -0.20 -18.35
N SER A 31 13.42 -1.02 -19.08
CA SER A 31 13.00 -0.68 -20.45
C SER A 31 12.11 0.57 -20.51
N ALA A 32 11.45 0.91 -19.39
CA ALA A 32 10.69 2.14 -19.22
C ALA A 32 11.51 3.30 -18.60
N GLY A 33 12.82 3.13 -18.42
CA GLY A 33 13.71 4.12 -17.80
C GLY A 33 13.59 4.19 -16.28
N ILE A 34 12.93 3.22 -15.63
CA ILE A 34 12.77 3.17 -14.18
C ILE A 34 14.02 2.55 -13.56
N THR A 35 14.66 3.27 -12.66
CA THR A 35 15.91 2.85 -11.97
C THR A 35 15.68 2.42 -10.52
N THR A 36 14.51 2.69 -9.96
CA THR A 36 14.11 2.26 -8.63
C THR A 36 12.69 1.71 -8.67
N ALA A 37 12.53 0.43 -8.30
CA ALA A 37 11.23 -0.21 -8.17
C ALA A 37 10.83 -0.31 -6.70
N GLN A 38 9.56 -0.09 -6.39
CA GLN A 38 9.01 -0.32 -5.06
C GLN A 38 8.18 -1.60 -5.04
N GLU A 39 8.61 -2.58 -4.24
CA GLU A 39 7.80 -3.73 -3.86
C GLU A 39 6.97 -3.34 -2.62
N GLY A 40 5.77 -2.84 -2.89
CA GLY A 40 4.95 -2.14 -1.89
C GLY A 40 4.13 -3.05 -0.98
N ALA A 41 4.23 -4.38 -1.12
CA ALA A 41 3.41 -5.33 -0.37
C ALA A 41 4.11 -6.69 -0.28
N THR A 42 5.29 -6.71 0.33
CA THR A 42 6.21 -7.84 0.30
C THR A 42 5.89 -8.88 1.37
N HIS A 43 5.61 -10.12 0.97
CA HIS A 43 5.60 -11.24 1.90
C HIS A 43 7.05 -11.62 2.29
N LEU A 44 7.23 -12.23 3.47
CA LEU A 44 8.56 -12.64 3.92
C LEU A 44 9.25 -13.58 2.93
N HIS A 45 8.49 -14.46 2.27
CA HIS A 45 9.03 -15.33 1.23
C HIS A 45 9.62 -14.53 0.06
N ASP A 46 8.92 -13.51 -0.42
CA ASP A 46 9.36 -12.67 -1.53
C ASP A 46 10.55 -11.80 -1.12
N LEU A 47 10.56 -11.32 0.13
CA LEU A 47 11.70 -10.60 0.69
C LEU A 47 12.96 -11.47 0.70
N ILE A 48 12.85 -12.75 1.04
CA ILE A 48 13.99 -13.70 1.01
C ILE A 48 14.49 -13.86 -0.44
N ILE A 49 13.61 -13.92 -1.43
CA ILE A 49 14.00 -14.00 -2.85
C ILE A 49 14.78 -12.75 -3.26
N LEU A 50 14.27 -11.56 -2.91
CA LEU A 50 14.94 -10.29 -3.18
C LEU A 50 16.28 -10.19 -2.47
N GLN A 51 16.38 -10.64 -1.21
CA GLN A 51 17.64 -10.65 -0.46
C GLN A 51 18.67 -11.57 -1.11
N ASN A 52 18.26 -12.79 -1.51
CA ASN A 52 19.15 -13.70 -2.20
C ASN A 52 19.66 -13.13 -3.54
N ALA A 53 18.79 -12.43 -4.28
CA ALA A 53 19.18 -11.76 -5.52
C ALA A 53 20.15 -10.60 -5.25
N ALA A 54 19.91 -9.82 -4.18
CA ALA A 54 20.82 -8.76 -3.76
C ALA A 54 22.20 -9.29 -3.37
N ASP A 55 22.24 -10.35 -2.56
CA ASP A 55 23.49 -10.97 -2.09
C ASP A 55 24.28 -11.63 -3.23
N ALA A 56 23.60 -12.14 -4.25
CA ALA A 56 24.22 -12.68 -5.45
C ALA A 56 24.65 -11.59 -6.47
N GLY A 57 24.32 -10.30 -6.25
CA GLY A 57 24.61 -9.24 -7.20
C GLY A 57 23.71 -9.25 -8.45
N ASP A 58 22.56 -9.91 -8.39
CA ASP A 58 21.60 -10.03 -9.50
C ASP A 58 20.66 -8.82 -9.64
N LEU A 59 20.65 -7.90 -8.67
CA LEU A 59 19.90 -6.65 -8.79
C LEU A 59 20.71 -5.61 -9.55
N PHE A 60 20.15 -5.07 -10.64
CA PHE A 60 20.76 -4.00 -11.44
C PHE A 60 19.97 -2.69 -11.42
N ILE A 61 18.73 -2.70 -10.93
CA ILE A 61 18.00 -1.51 -10.48
C ILE A 61 17.89 -1.53 -8.96
N ASP A 62 17.58 -0.40 -8.35
CA ASP A 62 17.31 -0.35 -6.93
C ASP A 62 15.91 -0.88 -6.61
N VAL A 63 15.78 -1.64 -5.52
CA VAL A 63 14.51 -2.19 -5.06
C VAL A 63 14.24 -1.74 -3.63
N VAL A 64 13.04 -1.19 -3.39
CA VAL A 64 12.58 -0.81 -2.05
C VAL A 64 11.44 -1.72 -1.64
N SER A 65 11.63 -2.53 -0.62
CA SER A 65 10.66 -3.51 -0.12
C SER A 65 9.93 -2.99 1.11
N TYR A 66 8.61 -3.22 1.17
CA TYR A 66 7.75 -2.92 2.31
C TYR A 66 7.05 -4.20 2.79
N PRO A 67 7.64 -4.93 3.75
CA PRO A 67 7.04 -6.14 4.32
C PRO A 67 5.67 -5.87 4.97
N PHE A 68 4.79 -6.86 4.91
CA PHE A 68 3.48 -6.80 5.55
C PHE A 68 3.57 -6.79 7.07
N ILE A 69 2.73 -5.97 7.71
CA ILE A 69 2.58 -5.90 9.18
C ILE A 69 2.23 -7.25 9.80
N THR A 70 1.47 -8.08 9.10
CA THR A 70 1.07 -9.41 9.59
C THR A 70 2.25 -10.38 9.74
N GLU A 71 3.37 -10.08 9.12
CA GLU A 71 4.60 -10.88 9.18
C GLU A 71 5.74 -10.17 9.94
N ILE A 72 5.44 -9.04 10.60
CA ILE A 72 6.47 -8.18 11.22
C ILE A 72 7.37 -8.93 12.21
N ASP A 73 6.81 -9.84 13.01
CA ASP A 73 7.60 -10.59 14.00
C ASP A 73 8.60 -11.54 13.32
N SER A 74 8.19 -12.17 12.22
CA SER A 74 9.05 -13.01 11.40
C SER A 74 10.11 -12.18 10.65
N VAL A 75 9.77 -10.98 10.20
CA VAL A 75 10.72 -10.04 9.59
C VAL A 75 11.73 -9.59 10.63
N MET A 76 11.29 -9.14 11.81
CA MET A 76 12.17 -8.67 12.89
C MET A 76 13.00 -9.79 13.55
N SER A 77 12.68 -11.06 13.33
CA SER A 77 13.55 -12.17 13.72
C SER A 77 14.78 -12.32 12.82
N ARG A 78 14.75 -11.75 11.61
CA ARG A 78 15.82 -11.80 10.61
C ARG A 78 16.56 -10.47 10.44
N TYR A 79 15.87 -9.36 10.65
CA TYR A 79 16.36 -8.00 10.45
C TYR A 79 16.20 -7.19 11.72
N THR A 80 17.04 -6.20 11.89
CA THR A 80 16.94 -5.21 12.96
C THR A 80 16.41 -3.89 12.41
N THR A 81 16.00 -2.97 13.26
CA THR A 81 15.54 -1.64 12.82
C THR A 81 16.61 -0.86 12.07
N SER A 82 17.91 -1.14 12.32
CA SER A 82 19.03 -0.52 11.60
C SER A 82 19.19 -1.00 10.14
N ASP A 83 18.58 -2.12 9.77
CA ASP A 83 18.58 -2.60 8.39
C ASP A 83 17.57 -1.85 7.50
N PHE A 84 16.65 -1.09 8.13
CA PHE A 84 15.67 -0.30 7.40
C PHE A 84 16.23 1.06 6.97
N GLY A 85 15.74 1.58 5.86
CA GLY A 85 16.11 2.88 5.33
C GLY A 85 17.46 2.93 4.60
N GLN A 86 18.24 1.87 4.62
CA GLN A 86 19.57 1.77 3.99
C GLN A 86 19.55 0.82 2.80
N TYR A 87 20.23 1.21 1.72
CA TYR A 87 20.49 0.30 0.61
C TYR A 87 21.65 -0.65 0.94
N LYS A 88 21.42 -1.93 0.70
CA LYS A 88 22.44 -2.97 0.78
C LYS A 88 22.34 -3.81 -0.50
N ASN A 89 23.35 -3.74 -1.34
CA ASN A 89 23.35 -4.42 -2.65
C ASN A 89 22.09 -4.10 -3.49
N ARG A 90 21.70 -2.82 -3.57
CA ARG A 90 20.50 -2.31 -4.26
C ARG A 90 19.14 -2.69 -3.67
N LEU A 91 19.09 -3.44 -2.59
CA LEU A 91 17.86 -3.70 -1.83
C LEU A 91 17.79 -2.78 -0.62
N LYS A 92 16.62 -2.18 -0.38
CA LYS A 92 16.31 -1.41 0.82
C LYS A 92 15.01 -1.89 1.44
N LEU A 93 15.01 -2.14 2.74
CA LEU A 93 13.79 -2.24 3.53
C LEU A 93 13.28 -0.82 3.78
N GLY A 94 12.18 -0.42 3.15
CA GLY A 94 11.67 0.97 3.21
C GLY A 94 10.90 1.26 4.49
N GLY A 95 10.16 0.28 4.97
CA GLY A 95 9.26 0.38 6.12
C GLY A 95 8.32 -0.80 6.15
N ILE A 96 7.14 -0.62 6.76
CA ILE A 96 6.13 -1.67 6.92
C ILE A 96 4.86 -1.33 6.16
N LYS A 97 4.23 -2.32 5.54
CA LYS A 97 2.97 -2.22 4.79
C LYS A 97 1.77 -2.64 5.64
N ILE A 98 0.74 -1.80 5.65
CA ILE A 98 -0.59 -2.11 6.21
C ILE A 98 -1.63 -1.94 5.10
N THR A 99 -2.49 -2.92 4.89
CA THR A 99 -3.58 -2.85 3.89
C THR A 99 -4.91 -2.72 4.61
N ILE A 100 -5.58 -1.57 4.44
CA ILE A 100 -6.83 -1.27 5.16
C ILE A 100 -8.06 -1.70 4.37
N ASP A 101 -8.05 -1.57 3.05
CA ASP A 101 -9.20 -1.94 2.22
C ASP A 101 -8.81 -2.59 0.89
N GLY A 102 -9.80 -2.90 0.08
CA GLY A 102 -9.64 -3.47 -1.25
C GLY A 102 -9.73 -2.43 -2.37
N SER A 103 -10.24 -2.85 -3.53
CA SER A 103 -10.30 -2.03 -4.74
C SER A 103 -11.70 -1.45 -5.01
N PRO A 104 -11.81 -0.16 -5.41
CA PRO A 104 -13.11 0.47 -5.71
C PRO A 104 -13.82 -0.14 -6.91
N GLN A 105 -13.08 -0.48 -7.97
CA GLN A 105 -13.64 -1.13 -9.15
C GLN A 105 -14.18 -2.54 -8.84
N GLY A 106 -13.57 -3.24 -7.89
CA GLY A 106 -14.03 -4.55 -7.39
C GLY A 106 -15.09 -4.45 -6.29
N ARG A 107 -15.47 -3.24 -5.89
CA ARG A 107 -16.45 -2.95 -4.83
C ARG A 107 -16.05 -3.51 -3.47
N THR A 108 -14.73 -3.56 -3.19
CA THR A 108 -14.15 -4.00 -1.92
C THR A 108 -13.40 -2.90 -1.18
N ALA A 109 -13.27 -1.70 -1.75
CA ALA A 109 -12.79 -0.53 -1.02
C ALA A 109 -13.84 -0.05 -0.01
N PHE A 110 -13.39 0.48 1.13
CA PHE A 110 -14.27 0.84 2.25
C PHE A 110 -14.63 2.32 2.21
N PHE A 111 -15.93 2.61 2.08
CA PHE A 111 -16.48 3.95 1.93
C PHE A 111 -17.42 4.36 3.07
N THR A 112 -17.56 5.67 3.27
CA THR A 112 -18.56 6.24 4.19
C THR A 112 -19.99 6.16 3.67
N SER A 113 -20.16 5.98 2.35
CA SER A 113 -21.48 5.85 1.70
C SER A 113 -21.54 4.60 0.82
N PRO A 114 -22.74 4.02 0.60
CA PRO A 114 -22.88 2.80 -0.17
C PRO A 114 -22.45 2.96 -1.64
N TYR A 115 -22.01 1.86 -2.24
CA TYR A 115 -21.88 1.72 -3.68
C TYR A 115 -23.24 1.81 -4.35
N LEU A 116 -23.32 2.57 -5.44
CA LEU A 116 -24.56 2.71 -6.22
C LEU A 116 -25.02 1.38 -6.84
N THR A 117 -24.09 0.48 -7.09
CA THR A 117 -24.31 -0.84 -7.69
C THR A 117 -24.44 -1.98 -6.67
N GLY A 118 -24.41 -1.65 -5.38
CA GLY A 118 -24.37 -2.66 -4.31
C GLY A 118 -23.04 -3.42 -4.22
N GLY A 119 -23.02 -4.45 -3.42
CA GLY A 119 -21.83 -5.27 -3.17
C GLY A 119 -21.55 -6.31 -4.27
N PRO A 120 -20.36 -6.94 -4.24
CA PRO A 120 -19.96 -7.92 -5.24
C PRO A 120 -20.84 -9.17 -5.26
N GLU A 121 -21.50 -9.50 -4.16
CA GLU A 121 -22.45 -10.62 -4.02
C GLU A 121 -23.90 -10.17 -4.01
N GLY A 122 -24.20 -8.96 -4.51
CA GLY A 122 -25.54 -8.42 -4.58
C GLY A 122 -26.07 -7.77 -3.28
N GLN A 123 -25.18 -7.52 -2.30
CA GLN A 123 -25.56 -6.85 -1.05
C GLN A 123 -26.09 -5.44 -1.34
N LYS A 124 -27.24 -5.10 -0.74
CA LYS A 124 -27.79 -3.74 -0.76
C LYS A 124 -27.07 -2.89 0.30
N ASN A 125 -26.94 -1.59 0.04
CA ASN A 125 -26.31 -0.64 0.96
C ASN A 125 -24.86 -1.02 1.36
N TRP A 126 -24.14 -1.68 0.45
CA TRP A 126 -22.79 -2.12 0.63
C TRP A 126 -21.81 -0.95 0.58
N THR A 127 -20.99 -0.80 1.62
CA THR A 127 -19.96 0.25 1.74
C THR A 127 -18.54 -0.28 1.53
N GLY A 128 -18.38 -1.57 1.27
CA GLY A 128 -17.08 -2.25 1.44
C GLY A 128 -16.84 -2.60 2.90
N GLU A 129 -15.70 -3.25 3.13
CA GLU A 129 -15.28 -3.64 4.48
C GLU A 129 -13.79 -3.37 4.65
N PRO A 130 -13.35 -2.93 5.84
CA PRO A 130 -11.94 -2.82 6.14
C PRO A 130 -11.35 -4.20 6.42
N THR A 131 -10.06 -4.38 6.11
CA THR A 131 -9.31 -5.62 6.36
C THR A 131 -9.18 -5.90 7.87
N PHE A 132 -9.12 -4.84 8.67
CA PHE A 132 -8.92 -4.90 10.12
C PHE A 132 -9.92 -3.97 10.83
N SER A 133 -10.18 -4.24 12.10
CA SER A 133 -10.88 -3.27 12.96
C SER A 133 -10.03 -2.01 13.16
N GLN A 134 -10.66 -0.89 13.52
CA GLN A 134 -9.93 0.34 13.85
C GLN A 134 -8.93 0.12 14.99
N ALA A 135 -9.31 -0.60 16.03
CA ALA A 135 -8.43 -0.91 17.16
C ALA A 135 -7.18 -1.69 16.71
N THR A 136 -7.39 -2.71 15.86
CA THR A 136 -6.28 -3.50 15.30
C THR A 136 -5.36 -2.63 14.44
N ALA A 137 -5.91 -1.75 13.58
CA ALA A 137 -5.12 -0.84 12.76
C ALA A 137 -4.30 0.15 13.62
N ASN A 138 -4.89 0.64 14.72
CA ASN A 138 -4.22 1.50 15.69
C ASN A 138 -2.99 0.80 16.32
N ASP A 139 -3.19 -0.44 16.82
CA ASP A 139 -2.13 -1.20 17.48
C ASP A 139 -1.02 -1.61 16.48
N MET A 140 -1.40 -1.97 15.26
CA MET A 140 -0.44 -2.27 14.18
C MET A 140 0.45 -1.08 13.89
N LEU A 141 -0.13 0.11 13.67
CA LEU A 141 0.66 1.31 13.39
C LEU A 141 1.50 1.73 14.59
N LYS A 142 0.94 1.62 15.81
CA LYS A 142 1.70 1.91 17.02
C LYS A 142 2.94 1.02 17.13
N LYS A 143 2.82 -0.28 16.86
CA LYS A 143 3.96 -1.22 16.82
C LYS A 143 5.03 -0.76 15.83
N VAL A 144 4.65 -0.29 14.63
CA VAL A 144 5.59 0.23 13.62
C VAL A 144 6.30 1.49 14.15
N TYR A 145 5.56 2.41 14.77
CA TYR A 145 6.11 3.67 15.28
C TYR A 145 7.01 3.45 16.51
N ASP A 146 6.67 2.50 17.39
CA ASP A 146 7.51 2.13 18.54
C ASP A 146 8.86 1.54 18.10
N LEU A 147 8.89 0.87 16.94
CA LEU A 147 10.13 0.42 16.29
C LEU A 147 10.88 1.54 15.55
N GLY A 148 10.33 2.74 15.46
CA GLY A 148 10.92 3.86 14.72
C GLY A 148 10.89 3.69 13.20
N LEU A 149 10.03 2.82 12.67
CA LEU A 149 9.95 2.50 11.25
C LEU A 149 8.90 3.35 10.52
N GLN A 150 9.10 3.52 9.21
CA GLN A 150 8.12 4.12 8.30
C GLN A 150 6.94 3.15 8.08
N CYS A 151 5.74 3.71 7.92
CA CYS A 151 4.56 2.96 7.50
C CYS A 151 4.05 3.42 6.14
N THR A 152 3.64 2.46 5.29
CA THR A 152 2.84 2.73 4.10
C THR A 152 1.50 2.01 4.24
N PHE A 153 0.41 2.77 4.17
CA PHE A 153 -0.93 2.23 4.11
C PHE A 153 -1.35 1.97 2.66
N HIS A 154 -2.22 0.99 2.45
CA HIS A 154 -3.08 0.93 1.28
C HIS A 154 -4.48 1.35 1.72
N ALA A 155 -5.00 2.43 1.15
CA ALA A 155 -6.37 2.87 1.36
C ALA A 155 -6.91 3.58 0.11
N ASN A 156 -8.02 3.06 -0.40
CA ASN A 156 -8.70 3.56 -1.58
C ASN A 156 -9.96 4.36 -1.24
N GLY A 157 -10.82 3.82 -0.39
CA GLY A 157 -12.06 4.45 0.02
C GLY A 157 -11.85 5.51 1.11
N ASP A 158 -12.73 6.49 1.14
CA ASP A 158 -12.66 7.59 2.10
C ASP A 158 -12.78 7.12 3.56
N ALA A 159 -13.58 6.09 3.84
CA ALA A 159 -13.65 5.51 5.19
C ALA A 159 -12.36 4.77 5.58
N ALA A 160 -11.69 4.09 4.64
CA ALA A 160 -10.39 3.49 4.87
C ALA A 160 -9.31 4.56 5.15
N ILE A 161 -9.38 5.70 4.46
CA ILE A 161 -8.50 6.84 4.68
C ILE A 161 -8.75 7.45 6.07
N ASP A 162 -10.02 7.59 6.51
CA ASP A 162 -10.33 7.99 7.89
C ASP A 162 -9.71 7.03 8.92
N MET A 163 -9.71 5.73 8.63
CA MET A 163 -9.06 4.75 9.51
C MET A 163 -7.54 4.94 9.58
N CYS A 164 -6.90 5.25 8.44
CA CYS A 164 -5.46 5.55 8.42
C CYS A 164 -5.12 6.79 9.25
N ILE A 165 -5.90 7.86 9.12
CA ILE A 165 -5.75 9.09 9.90
C ILE A 165 -5.90 8.80 11.40
N LYS A 166 -6.97 8.15 11.81
CA LYS A 166 -7.21 7.79 13.22
C LYS A 166 -6.11 6.90 13.80
N ALA A 167 -5.60 5.95 13.00
CA ALA A 167 -4.48 5.12 13.43
C ALA A 167 -3.21 5.97 13.61
N HIS A 168 -2.97 6.94 12.72
CA HIS A 168 -1.84 7.88 12.81
C HIS A 168 -1.95 8.76 14.06
N GLU A 169 -3.12 9.35 14.33
CA GLU A 169 -3.40 10.13 15.52
C GLU A 169 -3.12 9.32 16.80
N TYR A 170 -3.66 8.09 16.86
CA TYR A 170 -3.47 7.18 17.99
C TYR A 170 -2.00 6.80 18.19
N ALA A 171 -1.34 6.33 17.14
CA ALA A 171 0.03 5.82 17.22
C ALA A 171 1.05 6.94 17.48
N SER A 172 0.79 8.16 17.03
CA SER A 172 1.64 9.33 17.28
C SER A 172 1.40 9.96 18.65
N GLY A 173 0.29 9.60 19.33
CA GLY A 173 -0.14 10.28 20.56
C GLY A 173 -0.47 11.74 20.33
N GLY A 174 -0.86 12.12 19.10
CA GLY A 174 -1.12 13.51 18.69
C GLY A 174 0.14 14.37 18.46
N ASP A 175 1.32 13.78 18.54
CA ASP A 175 2.57 14.47 18.18
C ASP A 175 2.84 14.40 16.68
N PHE A 176 2.49 15.45 15.95
CA PHE A 176 2.73 15.61 14.51
C PHE A 176 3.97 16.46 14.20
N THR A 177 4.79 16.79 15.20
CA THR A 177 6.06 17.52 14.99
C THR A 177 7.08 16.63 14.30
N LYS A 178 7.11 15.34 14.63
CA LYS A 178 7.99 14.35 14.02
C LYS A 178 7.48 13.96 12.63
N ASP A 179 8.32 14.13 11.60
CA ASP A 179 8.07 13.59 10.27
C ASP A 179 8.33 12.08 10.26
N ARG A 180 7.25 11.29 10.22
CA ARG A 180 7.29 9.83 10.21
C ARG A 180 7.23 9.24 8.80
N ARG A 181 7.12 10.12 7.78
CA ARG A 181 6.96 9.70 6.38
C ARG A 181 5.80 8.73 6.15
N THR A 182 4.77 8.81 6.99
CA THR A 182 3.58 7.96 6.84
C THR A 182 2.92 8.27 5.51
N THR A 183 2.75 7.25 4.70
CA THR A 183 2.26 7.39 3.32
C THR A 183 0.98 6.59 3.15
N VAL A 184 -0.06 7.20 2.59
CA VAL A 184 -1.27 6.50 2.15
C VAL A 184 -1.19 6.30 0.65
N ILE A 185 -0.92 5.04 0.26
CA ILE A 185 -0.87 4.61 -1.14
C ILE A 185 -2.29 4.55 -1.69
N HIS A 186 -2.43 4.95 -2.93
CA HIS A 186 -3.66 5.22 -3.67
C HIS A 186 -4.34 6.53 -3.24
N SER A 187 -4.79 6.68 -1.99
CA SER A 187 -5.59 7.85 -1.56
C SER A 187 -6.65 8.20 -2.61
N GLN A 188 -7.24 7.15 -3.22
CA GLN A 188 -7.91 7.27 -4.51
C GLN A 188 -9.18 8.12 -4.42
N PHE A 189 -9.99 7.91 -3.38
CA PHE A 189 -11.19 8.68 -3.10
C PHE A 189 -11.02 9.58 -1.86
N VAL A 190 -9.83 10.16 -1.71
CA VAL A 190 -9.54 11.09 -0.62
C VAL A 190 -10.46 12.32 -0.72
N ARG A 191 -11.05 12.73 0.39
CA ARG A 191 -11.88 13.93 0.49
C ARG A 191 -11.01 15.19 0.71
N PRO A 192 -11.52 16.41 0.38
CA PRO A 192 -10.79 17.65 0.65
C PRO A 192 -10.40 17.86 2.11
N ASP A 193 -11.30 17.51 3.05
CA ASP A 193 -11.04 17.60 4.51
C ASP A 193 -9.94 16.65 4.97
N GLN A 194 -9.86 15.45 4.36
CA GLN A 194 -8.77 14.51 4.64
C GLN A 194 -7.42 15.01 4.11
N LEU A 195 -7.41 15.70 2.97
CA LEU A 195 -6.18 16.36 2.47
C LEU A 195 -5.71 17.46 3.41
N ASP A 196 -6.63 18.25 4.01
CA ASP A 196 -6.28 19.24 5.03
C ASP A 196 -5.65 18.58 6.26
N THR A 197 -6.19 17.44 6.68
CA THR A 197 -5.63 16.63 7.75
C THR A 197 -4.24 16.06 7.39
N TYR A 198 -4.05 15.58 6.16
CA TYR A 198 -2.74 15.11 5.69
C TYR A 198 -1.65 16.18 5.84
N VAL A 199 -1.95 17.43 5.43
CA VAL A 199 -1.01 18.54 5.58
C VAL A 199 -0.70 18.81 7.05
N LYS A 200 -1.73 18.92 7.89
CA LYS A 200 -1.59 19.18 9.33
C LYS A 200 -0.76 18.11 10.03
N GLU A 201 -0.95 16.85 9.67
CA GLU A 201 -0.39 15.69 10.37
C GLU A 201 0.82 15.08 9.65
N LYS A 202 1.29 15.71 8.57
CA LYS A 202 2.44 15.26 7.77
C LYS A 202 2.28 13.86 7.21
N ILE A 203 1.06 13.53 6.72
CA ILE A 203 0.77 12.32 6.00
C ILE A 203 0.99 12.57 4.51
N LEU A 204 1.68 11.66 3.82
CA LEU A 204 1.95 11.75 2.40
C LEU A 204 0.91 10.95 1.61
N ALA A 205 0.47 11.48 0.48
CA ALA A 205 -0.34 10.76 -0.49
C ALA A 205 0.53 10.22 -1.62
N SER A 206 0.32 8.94 -1.97
CA SER A 206 0.94 8.33 -3.15
C SER A 206 -0.14 7.93 -4.13
N PHE A 207 -0.52 8.85 -5.01
CA PHE A 207 -1.59 8.65 -5.98
C PHE A 207 -1.19 7.71 -7.11
N TYR A 208 -2.14 6.92 -7.60
CA TYR A 208 -2.05 6.12 -8.80
C TYR A 208 -3.04 6.62 -9.84
N THR A 209 -2.56 7.40 -10.78
CA THR A 209 -3.41 8.14 -11.73
C THR A 209 -3.97 7.29 -12.86
N GLU A 210 -3.40 6.14 -13.15
CA GLU A 210 -3.87 5.24 -14.20
C GLU A 210 -5.26 4.65 -13.91
N HIS A 211 -5.73 4.73 -12.66
CA HIS A 211 -7.12 4.41 -12.32
C HIS A 211 -8.14 5.21 -13.13
N THR A 212 -7.82 6.46 -13.50
CA THR A 212 -8.69 7.29 -14.32
C THR A 212 -8.79 6.78 -15.75
N PHE A 213 -7.72 6.22 -16.28
CA PHE A 213 -7.70 5.67 -17.63
C PHE A 213 -8.35 4.27 -17.70
N PHE A 214 -7.94 3.36 -16.81
CA PHE A 214 -8.38 1.97 -16.91
C PHE A 214 -9.75 1.70 -16.28
N PHE A 215 -10.18 2.50 -15.28
CA PHE A 215 -11.33 2.18 -14.46
C PHE A 215 -12.34 3.32 -14.29
N ALA A 216 -12.24 4.41 -15.07
CA ALA A 216 -13.15 5.57 -14.96
C ALA A 216 -14.61 5.17 -15.02
N ASP A 217 -14.99 4.37 -16.02
CA ASP A 217 -16.39 3.92 -16.21
C ASP A 217 -16.89 3.09 -15.02
N ALA A 218 -16.02 2.25 -14.45
CA ALA A 218 -16.37 1.46 -13.27
C ALA A 218 -16.54 2.37 -12.04
N HIS A 219 -15.71 3.40 -11.89
CA HIS A 219 -15.82 4.35 -10.79
C HIS A 219 -17.06 5.23 -10.89
N ILE A 220 -17.38 5.75 -12.08
CA ILE A 220 -18.63 6.50 -12.33
C ILE A 220 -19.84 5.63 -12.01
N ARG A 221 -19.86 4.39 -12.49
CA ARG A 221 -20.95 3.45 -12.24
C ARG A 221 -21.12 3.13 -10.75
N ASN A 222 -20.01 2.92 -10.05
CA ASN A 222 -20.02 2.47 -8.66
C ASN A 222 -20.23 3.61 -7.67
N ARG A 223 -19.75 4.83 -7.98
CA ARG A 223 -19.67 5.95 -7.03
C ARG A 223 -20.37 7.22 -7.51
N GLY A 224 -20.76 7.29 -8.78
CA GLY A 224 -21.32 8.46 -9.41
C GLY A 224 -20.25 9.43 -9.92
N GLU A 225 -20.64 10.27 -10.87
CA GLU A 225 -19.75 11.18 -11.58
C GLU A 225 -19.06 12.18 -10.63
N ALA A 226 -19.78 12.71 -9.65
CA ALA A 226 -19.23 13.71 -8.73
C ALA A 226 -18.04 13.19 -7.93
N GLN A 227 -18.11 11.96 -7.39
CA GLN A 227 -16.99 11.36 -6.67
C GLN A 227 -15.89 10.90 -7.62
N ALA A 228 -16.26 10.32 -8.77
CA ALA A 228 -15.28 9.86 -9.76
C ALA A 228 -14.49 11.02 -10.39
N SER A 229 -15.07 12.20 -10.52
CA SER A 229 -14.38 13.39 -11.05
C SER A 229 -13.33 13.96 -10.09
N PHE A 230 -13.37 13.61 -8.82
CA PHE A 230 -12.35 14.02 -7.82
C PHE A 230 -11.35 12.89 -7.50
N LEU A 231 -11.27 11.90 -8.36
CA LEU A 231 -10.38 10.75 -8.18
C LEU A 231 -8.90 11.16 -8.23
N SER A 232 -8.09 10.66 -7.29
CA SER A 232 -6.64 10.91 -7.24
C SER A 232 -6.29 12.39 -7.45
N PRO A 233 -6.73 13.30 -6.59
CA PRO A 233 -6.74 14.75 -6.84
C PRO A 233 -5.36 15.40 -6.65
N MET A 234 -4.36 14.99 -7.46
CA MET A 234 -2.97 15.43 -7.34
C MET A 234 -2.81 16.94 -7.39
N LYS A 235 -3.52 17.62 -8.30
CA LYS A 235 -3.44 19.09 -8.40
C LYS A 235 -3.93 19.77 -7.12
N THR A 236 -5.01 19.26 -6.53
CA THR A 236 -5.54 19.78 -5.27
C THR A 236 -4.59 19.51 -4.11
N ALA A 237 -4.04 18.30 -4.04
CA ALA A 237 -3.08 17.93 -3.00
C ALA A 237 -1.78 18.75 -3.09
N LEU A 238 -1.29 19.02 -4.31
CA LEU A 238 -0.08 19.82 -4.53
C LEU A 238 -0.27 21.31 -4.15
N ALA A 239 -1.51 21.80 -4.20
CA ALA A 239 -1.83 23.19 -3.87
C ALA A 239 -2.01 23.44 -2.35
N LYS A 240 -1.98 22.39 -1.53
CA LYS A 240 -2.09 22.44 -0.07
C LYS A 240 -0.73 22.24 0.59
#